data_a2a4259dbe952db1aea6a502f36b3739
#
_entry.id   a2a4259dbe952db1aea6a502f36b3739
#
_cell.length_a   1.000
_cell.length_b   1.000
_cell.length_c   1.000
_cell.angle_alpha   90.00
_cell.angle_beta   90.00
_cell.angle_gamma   90.00
#
_symmetry.space_group_name_H-M   'P 1'
#
loop_
_entity.id
_entity.type
_entity.pdbx_description
1 polymer ?
#
loop_
_entity_poly.entity_id
_entity_poly.type
_entity_poly.pdbx_seq_one_letter_code
_entity_poly.pdbx_strand_id
1 'polypeptide(L)'
;MQLELVFIRHGQTAGNEQRRYIGQSDDQPLSEAGRAQLQEWQAAKKYPPADALYVSPLARCQETARILYPMLVPVTIPSLVEVDLGIFEGKTYEQLKDEPSFRRWIDSRGMTPPPGGEGGKEIAQRLMGALRQIADDAQRCHFKRAAVITHGGCIMTLFQQLDVAPGTDFYAYATPNGSGYTALL
;
A
#
# COMPACT_ATOMS: atom_id res chain seq x y z
N MET A 1 23.01 0.35 10.67
CA MET A 1 22.99 -0.06 9.25
C MET A 1 21.80 0.66 8.63
N GLN A 2 21.99 1.37 7.54
CA GLN A 2 20.91 2.09 6.88
C GLN A 2 20.12 1.10 6.00
N LEU A 3 18.80 1.01 6.19
CA LEU A 3 17.91 0.16 5.43
C LEU A 3 17.08 1.02 4.48
N GLU A 4 17.13 0.72 3.19
CA GLU A 4 16.31 1.36 2.17
C GLU A 4 15.05 0.53 1.91
N LEU A 5 13.88 1.14 2.08
CA LEU A 5 12.58 0.52 1.79
C LEU A 5 11.98 1.14 0.54
N VAL A 6 11.68 0.30 -0.45
CA VAL A 6 11.01 0.69 -1.69
C VAL A 6 9.54 0.27 -1.59
N PHE A 7 8.68 1.21 -1.20
CA PHE A 7 7.24 0.99 -1.12
C PHE A 7 6.62 1.10 -2.51
N ILE A 8 5.84 0.11 -2.90
CA ILE A 8 5.16 0.08 -4.20
C ILE A 8 3.69 -0.24 -3.96
N ARG A 9 2.81 0.62 -4.46
CA ARG A 9 1.38 0.33 -4.53
C ARG A 9 1.14 -0.75 -5.59
N HIS A 10 0.30 -1.74 -5.29
CA HIS A 10 -0.11 -2.76 -6.25
C HIS A 10 -0.54 -2.16 -7.60
N GLY A 11 -0.48 -2.97 -8.68
CA GLY A 11 -0.98 -2.61 -10.01
C GLY A 11 -2.49 -2.39 -10.03
N GLN A 12 -2.99 -1.89 -11.14
CA GLN A 12 -4.40 -1.54 -11.29
C GLN A 12 -5.32 -2.78 -11.21
N THR A 13 -6.48 -2.63 -10.57
CA THR A 13 -7.57 -3.61 -10.52
C THR A 13 -8.80 -3.06 -11.24
N ALA A 14 -9.79 -3.92 -11.53
CA ALA A 14 -11.05 -3.47 -12.12
C ALA A 14 -11.77 -2.41 -11.26
N GLY A 15 -11.71 -2.55 -9.93
CA GLY A 15 -12.27 -1.57 -9.01
C GLY A 15 -11.57 -0.21 -9.08
N ASN A 16 -10.24 -0.19 -9.29
CA ASN A 16 -9.50 1.06 -9.50
C ASN A 16 -9.90 1.74 -10.82
N GLU A 17 -10.09 0.98 -11.90
CA GLU A 17 -10.58 1.50 -13.18
C GLU A 17 -11.95 2.16 -13.04
N GLN A 18 -12.81 1.58 -12.20
CA GLN A 18 -14.14 2.09 -11.88
C GLN A 18 -14.12 3.20 -10.80
N ARG A 19 -12.95 3.62 -10.31
CA ARG A 19 -12.78 4.61 -9.25
C ARG A 19 -13.53 4.28 -7.96
N ARG A 20 -13.60 2.99 -7.61
CA ARG A 20 -14.19 2.51 -6.37
C ARG A 20 -13.18 2.55 -5.23
N TYR A 21 -13.66 2.78 -4.03
CA TYR A 21 -12.90 2.57 -2.80
C TYR A 21 -12.77 1.07 -2.55
N ILE A 22 -11.56 0.54 -2.70
CA ILE A 22 -11.26 -0.89 -2.55
C ILE A 22 -10.41 -1.06 -1.30
N GLY A 23 -11.01 -1.61 -0.26
CA GLY A 23 -10.37 -1.89 1.02
C GLY A 23 -9.85 -3.31 1.13
N GLN A 24 -9.82 -3.83 2.36
CA GLN A 24 -9.28 -5.17 2.62
C GLN A 24 -10.25 -6.31 2.31
N SER A 25 -11.56 -6.06 2.33
CA SER A 25 -12.57 -7.11 2.15
C SER A 25 -12.77 -7.51 0.70
N ASP A 26 -12.42 -6.63 -0.25
CA ASP A 26 -12.52 -6.87 -1.68
C ASP A 26 -11.16 -7.29 -2.26
N ASP A 27 -10.90 -8.60 -2.27
CA ASP A 27 -9.63 -9.16 -2.76
C ASP A 27 -9.64 -9.40 -4.27
N GLN A 28 -9.74 -8.32 -5.04
CA GLN A 28 -9.67 -8.35 -6.48
C GLN A 28 -8.25 -8.66 -6.99
N PRO A 29 -8.10 -9.46 -8.07
CA PRO A 29 -6.83 -9.59 -8.80
C PRO A 29 -6.53 -8.31 -9.59
N LEU A 30 -5.33 -8.24 -10.17
CA LEU A 30 -4.99 -7.20 -11.13
C LEU A 30 -5.90 -7.24 -12.36
N SER A 31 -6.21 -6.09 -12.94
CA SER A 31 -6.85 -6.03 -14.25
C SER A 31 -5.84 -6.42 -15.35
N GLU A 32 -6.34 -6.69 -16.55
CA GLU A 32 -5.50 -7.00 -17.70
C GLU A 32 -4.56 -5.83 -18.03
N ALA A 33 -5.10 -4.61 -18.00
CA ALA A 33 -4.32 -3.38 -18.18
C ALA A 33 -3.28 -3.20 -17.08
N GLY A 34 -3.64 -3.47 -15.83
CA GLY A 34 -2.70 -3.41 -14.69
C GLY A 34 -1.54 -4.38 -14.82
N ARG A 35 -1.79 -5.63 -15.25
CA ARG A 35 -0.72 -6.61 -15.53
C ARG A 35 0.19 -6.14 -16.66
N ALA A 36 -0.38 -5.72 -17.79
CA ALA A 36 0.38 -5.26 -18.94
C ALA A 36 1.28 -4.07 -18.59
N GLN A 37 0.77 -3.09 -17.85
CA GLN A 37 1.55 -1.94 -17.40
C GLN A 37 2.73 -2.34 -16.51
N LEU A 38 2.51 -3.23 -15.55
CA LEU A 38 3.59 -3.69 -14.66
C LEU A 38 4.66 -4.48 -15.40
N GLN A 39 4.28 -5.30 -16.38
CA GLN A 39 5.21 -6.05 -17.24
C GLN A 39 6.07 -5.11 -18.08
N GLU A 40 5.47 -4.08 -18.70
CA GLU A 40 6.18 -3.06 -19.44
C GLU A 40 7.18 -2.31 -18.54
N TRP A 41 6.76 -1.89 -17.36
CA TRP A 41 7.62 -1.17 -16.42
C TRP A 41 8.73 -2.03 -15.84
N GLN A 42 8.48 -3.31 -15.62
CA GLN A 42 9.51 -4.27 -15.19
C GLN A 42 10.55 -4.47 -16.29
N ALA A 43 10.13 -4.66 -17.54
CA ALA A 43 11.02 -4.78 -18.70
C ALA A 43 11.87 -3.50 -18.90
N ALA A 44 11.29 -2.32 -18.67
CA ALA A 44 11.98 -1.03 -18.68
C ALA A 44 12.88 -0.78 -17.46
N LYS A 45 13.00 -1.75 -16.52
CA LYS A 45 13.79 -1.65 -15.28
C LYS A 45 13.44 -0.42 -14.44
N LYS A 46 12.14 -0.07 -14.39
CA LYS A 46 11.66 1.09 -13.64
C LYS A 46 11.83 0.94 -12.12
N TYR A 47 11.92 -0.28 -11.63
CA TYR A 47 12.03 -0.57 -10.20
C TYR A 47 13.48 -0.91 -9.83
N PRO A 48 13.98 -0.37 -8.68
CA PRO A 48 15.32 -0.71 -8.22
C PRO A 48 15.40 -2.19 -7.81
N PRO A 49 16.58 -2.83 -7.94
CA PRO A 49 16.79 -4.18 -7.41
C PRO A 49 16.59 -4.16 -5.88
N ALA A 50 16.12 -5.26 -5.34
CA ALA A 50 15.96 -5.45 -3.90
C ALA A 50 16.59 -6.78 -3.47
N ASP A 51 17.01 -6.83 -2.20
CA ASP A 51 17.58 -8.03 -1.57
C ASP A 51 16.50 -8.91 -0.95
N ALA A 52 15.38 -8.28 -0.54
CA ALA A 52 14.24 -8.93 0.09
C ALA A 52 12.91 -8.34 -0.43
N LEU A 53 11.85 -9.14 -0.37
CA LEU A 53 10.52 -8.78 -0.87
C LEU A 53 9.46 -9.08 0.18
N TYR A 54 8.75 -8.06 0.62
CA TYR A 54 7.63 -8.15 1.54
C TYR A 54 6.34 -7.76 0.84
N VAL A 55 5.25 -8.45 1.15
CA VAL A 55 4.01 -8.29 0.39
C VAL A 55 2.77 -8.41 1.27
N SER A 56 1.76 -7.59 0.98
CA SER A 56 0.40 -7.74 1.51
C SER A 56 -0.20 -9.10 1.12
N PRO A 57 -1.05 -9.70 1.95
CA PRO A 57 -1.69 -10.98 1.63
C PRO A 57 -2.65 -10.92 0.43
N LEU A 58 -3.13 -9.73 0.04
CA LEU A 58 -4.16 -9.59 -0.98
C LEU A 58 -3.65 -9.92 -2.40
N ALA A 59 -4.51 -10.58 -3.19
CA ALA A 59 -4.18 -11.13 -4.52
C ALA A 59 -3.49 -10.11 -5.43
N ARG A 60 -4.00 -8.87 -5.49
CA ARG A 60 -3.43 -7.79 -6.29
C ARG A 60 -1.98 -7.45 -5.94
N CYS A 61 -1.60 -7.54 -4.66
CA CYS A 61 -0.23 -7.34 -4.21
C CYS A 61 0.65 -8.56 -4.53
N GLN A 62 0.14 -9.76 -4.32
CA GLN A 62 0.83 -11.00 -4.64
C GLN A 62 1.15 -11.11 -6.14
N GLU A 63 0.21 -10.76 -7.01
CA GLU A 63 0.45 -10.72 -8.45
C GLU A 63 1.47 -9.63 -8.82
N THR A 64 1.36 -8.43 -8.25
CA THR A 64 2.33 -7.34 -8.45
C THR A 64 3.74 -7.80 -8.09
N ALA A 65 3.90 -8.44 -6.94
CA ALA A 65 5.19 -8.94 -6.46
C ALA A 65 5.83 -9.93 -7.44
N ARG A 66 5.05 -10.90 -7.93
CA ARG A 66 5.54 -11.91 -8.90
C ARG A 66 5.97 -11.29 -10.23
N ILE A 67 5.27 -10.23 -10.67
CA ILE A 67 5.62 -9.53 -11.92
C ILE A 67 6.89 -8.71 -11.75
N LEU A 68 6.98 -7.91 -10.67
CA LEU A 68 8.07 -6.95 -10.52
C LEU A 68 9.38 -7.59 -10.04
N TYR A 69 9.31 -8.60 -9.20
CA TYR A 69 10.46 -9.26 -8.58
C TYR A 69 10.40 -10.78 -8.73
N PRO A 70 10.38 -11.32 -9.96
CA PRO A 70 10.16 -12.76 -10.22
C PRO A 70 11.22 -13.67 -9.62
N MET A 71 12.40 -13.14 -9.29
CA MET A 71 13.52 -13.91 -8.72
C MET A 71 13.55 -13.91 -7.20
N LEU A 72 12.69 -13.13 -6.54
CA LEU A 72 12.62 -13.06 -5.08
C LEU A 72 11.44 -13.88 -4.55
N VAL A 73 11.67 -14.56 -3.44
CA VAL A 73 10.60 -15.24 -2.70
C VAL A 73 9.91 -14.21 -1.80
N PRO A 74 8.62 -13.93 -2.00
CA PRO A 74 7.93 -12.94 -1.20
C PRO A 74 7.65 -13.45 0.21
N VAL A 75 7.90 -12.60 1.21
CA VAL A 75 7.47 -12.78 2.59
C VAL A 75 6.14 -12.06 2.77
N THR A 76 5.06 -12.82 3.02
CA THR A 76 3.75 -12.22 3.25
C THR A 76 3.63 -11.70 4.68
N ILE A 77 3.32 -10.41 4.83
CA ILE A 77 3.06 -9.78 6.12
C ILE A 77 1.57 -9.42 6.22
N PRO A 78 0.78 -10.11 7.05
CA PRO A 78 -0.67 -9.85 7.17
C PRO A 78 -1.02 -8.40 7.49
N SER A 79 -0.22 -7.72 8.31
CA SER A 79 -0.43 -6.32 8.69
C SER A 79 -0.17 -5.30 7.58
N LEU A 80 0.31 -5.72 6.39
CA LEU A 80 0.40 -4.88 5.19
C LEU A 80 -0.90 -4.86 4.36
N VAL A 81 -1.97 -5.49 4.83
CA VAL A 81 -3.30 -5.46 4.17
C VAL A 81 -3.81 -4.01 4.05
N GLU A 82 -4.68 -3.73 3.04
CA GLU A 82 -5.26 -2.39 2.87
C GLU A 82 -6.14 -2.00 4.07
N VAL A 83 -6.45 -0.74 4.17
CA VAL A 83 -7.38 -0.19 5.17
C VAL A 83 -8.74 -0.86 5.03
N ASP A 84 -9.34 -1.23 6.16
CA ASP A 84 -10.73 -1.62 6.22
C ASP A 84 -11.61 -0.38 6.06
N LEU A 85 -12.26 -0.27 4.92
CA LEU A 85 -13.13 0.86 4.59
C LEU A 85 -14.60 0.64 4.99
N GLY A 86 -14.91 -0.49 5.62
CA GLY A 86 -16.24 -0.81 6.11
C GLY A 86 -17.31 -0.59 5.05
N ILE A 87 -18.36 0.18 5.37
CA ILE A 87 -19.48 0.43 4.45
C ILE A 87 -19.11 1.23 3.19
N PHE A 88 -17.90 1.78 3.09
CA PHE A 88 -17.45 2.53 1.91
C PHE A 88 -16.87 1.62 0.82
N GLU A 89 -16.55 0.37 1.15
CA GLU A 89 -15.98 -0.57 0.17
C GLU A 89 -16.90 -0.80 -1.03
N GLY A 90 -16.30 -0.85 -2.21
CA GLY A 90 -16.99 -1.07 -3.49
C GLY A 90 -17.75 0.15 -4.04
N LYS A 91 -17.83 1.25 -3.30
CA LYS A 91 -18.54 2.46 -3.70
C LYS A 91 -17.60 3.47 -4.33
N THR A 92 -18.15 4.34 -5.18
CA THR A 92 -17.44 5.48 -5.77
C THR A 92 -17.60 6.74 -4.91
N TYR A 93 -16.74 7.75 -5.15
CA TYR A 93 -16.90 9.06 -4.51
C TYR A 93 -18.29 9.65 -4.73
N GLU A 94 -18.84 9.56 -5.94
CA GLU A 94 -20.18 10.07 -6.27
C GLU A 94 -21.31 9.43 -5.43
N GLN A 95 -21.14 8.16 -5.08
CA GLN A 95 -22.09 7.43 -4.23
C GLN A 95 -21.94 7.76 -2.75
N LEU A 96 -20.80 8.30 -2.33
CA LEU A 96 -20.46 8.54 -0.93
C LEU A 96 -20.44 10.02 -0.54
N LYS A 97 -20.29 10.94 -1.49
CA LYS A 97 -20.03 12.36 -1.23
C LYS A 97 -21.06 13.06 -0.33
N ASP A 98 -22.29 12.58 -0.31
CA ASP A 98 -23.37 13.14 0.52
C ASP A 98 -23.55 12.41 1.86
N GLU A 99 -22.82 11.31 2.10
CA GLU A 99 -22.83 10.58 3.36
C GLU A 99 -22.08 11.35 4.46
N PRO A 100 -22.70 11.70 5.59
CA PRO A 100 -22.02 12.44 6.65
C PRO A 100 -20.81 11.70 7.25
N SER A 101 -20.88 10.37 7.32
CA SER A 101 -19.77 9.53 7.81
C SER A 101 -18.57 9.57 6.86
N PHE A 102 -18.82 9.60 5.56
CA PHE A 102 -17.76 9.70 4.54
C PHE A 102 -17.08 11.07 4.58
N ARG A 103 -17.85 12.16 4.72
CA ARG A 103 -17.27 13.51 4.87
C ARG A 103 -16.38 13.59 6.11
N ARG A 104 -16.83 13.10 7.26
CA ARG A 104 -16.00 13.06 8.49
C ARG A 104 -14.73 12.26 8.30
N TRP A 105 -14.80 11.13 7.60
CA TRP A 105 -13.62 10.30 7.28
C TRP A 105 -12.60 11.07 6.44
N ILE A 106 -13.06 11.73 5.36
CA ILE A 106 -12.20 12.56 4.49
C ILE A 106 -11.59 13.73 5.28
N ASP A 107 -12.41 14.51 6.00
CA ASP A 107 -11.99 15.70 6.74
C ASP A 107 -10.99 15.36 7.84
N SER A 108 -11.13 14.19 8.45
CA SER A 108 -10.20 13.68 9.46
C SER A 108 -8.94 13.04 8.87
N ARG A 109 -8.79 12.99 7.54
CA ARG A 109 -7.69 12.29 6.85
C ARG A 109 -7.59 10.81 7.23
N GLY A 110 -8.74 10.16 7.36
CA GLY A 110 -8.83 8.75 7.74
C GLY A 110 -8.64 8.47 9.23
N MET A 111 -8.45 9.49 10.08
CA MET A 111 -8.29 9.31 11.53
C MET A 111 -9.58 8.83 12.20
N THR A 112 -10.74 9.34 11.76
CA THR A 112 -12.05 8.84 12.17
C THR A 112 -12.37 7.59 11.36
N PRO A 113 -12.65 6.43 11.98
CA PRO A 113 -12.93 5.21 11.23
C PRO A 113 -14.22 5.34 10.40
N PRO A 114 -14.28 4.73 9.21
CA PRO A 114 -15.55 4.51 8.54
C PRO A 114 -16.41 3.56 9.37
N PRO A 115 -17.74 3.62 9.29
CA PRO A 115 -18.59 2.66 9.98
C PRO A 115 -18.27 1.22 9.58
N GLY A 116 -17.90 0.40 10.58
CA GLY A 116 -17.48 -0.99 10.37
C GLY A 116 -16.05 -1.18 9.82
N GLY A 117 -15.25 -0.11 9.80
CA GLY A 117 -13.87 -0.15 9.31
C GLY A 117 -12.82 0.28 10.34
N GLU A 118 -11.59 0.47 9.89
CA GLU A 118 -10.40 0.82 10.68
C GLU A 118 -10.20 2.33 10.83
N GLY A 119 -9.76 2.79 12.02
CA GLY A 119 -9.31 4.17 12.26
C GLY A 119 -7.80 4.35 12.05
N GLY A 120 -7.38 5.61 11.83
CA GLY A 120 -5.99 5.92 11.52
C GLY A 120 -4.98 5.45 12.57
N LYS A 121 -5.33 5.41 13.87
CA LYS A 121 -4.44 4.91 14.93
C LYS A 121 -4.18 3.40 14.80
N GLU A 122 -5.22 2.62 14.51
CA GLU A 122 -5.14 1.16 14.35
C GLU A 122 -4.31 0.82 13.12
N ILE A 123 -4.55 1.51 12.02
CA ILE A 123 -3.79 1.38 10.77
C ILE A 123 -2.30 1.68 11.03
N ALA A 124 -2.00 2.83 11.65
CA ALA A 124 -0.63 3.22 11.96
C ALA A 124 0.07 2.20 12.85
N GLN A 125 -0.60 1.71 13.88
CA GLN A 125 -0.03 0.73 14.82
C GLN A 125 0.35 -0.58 14.12
N ARG A 126 -0.53 -1.16 13.28
CA ARG A 126 -0.23 -2.40 12.58
C ARG A 126 0.86 -2.24 11.51
N LEU A 127 0.86 -1.11 10.79
CA LEU A 127 1.87 -0.83 9.78
C LEU A 127 3.26 -0.58 10.39
N MET A 128 3.34 0.15 11.51
CA MET A 128 4.60 0.30 12.25
C MET A 128 5.11 -1.02 12.81
N GLY A 129 4.21 -1.95 13.15
CA GLY A 129 4.56 -3.34 13.49
C GLY A 129 5.21 -4.08 12.31
N ALA A 130 4.64 -3.94 11.10
CA ALA A 130 5.23 -4.51 9.89
C ALA A 130 6.64 -3.95 9.61
N LEU A 131 6.84 -2.64 9.76
CA LEU A 131 8.16 -2.03 9.55
C LEU A 131 9.20 -2.54 10.54
N ARG A 132 8.83 -2.72 11.81
CA ARG A 132 9.72 -3.31 12.82
C ARG A 132 10.13 -4.72 12.43
N GLN A 133 9.19 -5.56 12.01
CA GLN A 133 9.50 -6.91 11.53
C GLN A 133 10.49 -6.90 10.36
N ILE A 134 10.29 -6.01 9.37
CA ILE A 134 11.19 -5.88 8.21
C ILE A 134 12.59 -5.41 8.65
N ALA A 135 12.68 -4.46 9.60
CA ALA A 135 13.94 -3.98 10.13
C ALA A 135 14.71 -5.07 10.90
N ASP A 136 14.00 -5.86 11.72
CA ASP A 136 14.58 -6.99 12.44
C ASP A 136 15.11 -8.07 11.47
N ASP A 137 14.36 -8.36 10.41
CA ASP A 137 14.79 -9.28 9.34
C ASP A 137 16.01 -8.74 8.61
N ALA A 138 16.07 -7.43 8.33
CA ALA A 138 17.21 -6.79 7.69
C ALA A 138 18.49 -6.93 8.52
N GLN A 139 18.39 -6.75 9.84
CA GLN A 139 19.52 -6.95 10.75
C GLN A 139 19.97 -8.42 10.78
N ARG A 140 19.02 -9.35 10.87
CA ARG A 140 19.31 -10.79 10.97
C ARG A 140 19.88 -11.35 9.68
N CYS A 141 19.37 -10.94 8.52
CA CYS A 141 19.74 -11.47 7.19
C CYS A 141 20.76 -10.58 6.45
N HIS A 142 21.17 -9.45 7.04
CA HIS A 142 22.16 -8.51 6.52
C HIS A 142 21.85 -7.93 5.13
N PHE A 143 20.57 -7.72 4.80
CA PHE A 143 20.19 -7.02 3.58
C PHE A 143 20.07 -5.51 3.79
N LYS A 144 20.21 -4.74 2.71
CA LYS A 144 20.23 -3.27 2.74
C LYS A 144 19.04 -2.62 2.04
N ARG A 145 18.37 -3.36 1.15
CA ARG A 145 17.20 -2.86 0.43
C ARG A 145 16.11 -3.90 0.40
N ALA A 146 14.90 -3.51 0.79
CA ALA A 146 13.71 -4.34 0.65
C ALA A 146 12.64 -3.64 -0.18
N ALA A 147 11.98 -4.41 -1.07
CA ALA A 147 10.75 -3.99 -1.71
C ALA A 147 9.56 -4.36 -0.83
N VAL A 148 8.60 -3.45 -0.70
CA VAL A 148 7.37 -3.62 0.09
C VAL A 148 6.17 -3.34 -0.81
N ILE A 149 5.47 -4.40 -1.24
CA ILE A 149 4.29 -4.28 -2.09
C ILE A 149 3.05 -4.21 -1.21
N THR A 150 2.39 -3.07 -1.24
CA THR A 150 1.23 -2.78 -0.40
C THR A 150 0.21 -1.88 -1.12
N HIS A 151 -0.51 -1.04 -0.42
CA HIS A 151 -1.69 -0.33 -0.89
C HIS A 151 -1.57 1.18 -0.70
N GLY A 152 -2.48 1.93 -1.34
CA GLY A 152 -2.45 3.39 -1.31
C GLY A 152 -2.66 3.96 0.08
N GLY A 153 -3.65 3.47 0.83
CA GLY A 153 -3.94 3.91 2.19
C GLY A 153 -2.79 3.60 3.15
N CYS A 154 -2.18 2.41 3.00
CA CYS A 154 -1.02 2.00 3.78
C CYS A 154 0.19 2.92 3.53
N ILE A 155 0.50 3.22 2.26
CA ILE A 155 1.63 4.09 1.90
C ILE A 155 1.44 5.49 2.47
N MET A 156 0.27 6.10 2.28
CA MET A 156 -0.04 7.42 2.84
C MET A 156 0.14 7.45 4.36
N THR A 157 -0.37 6.45 5.07
CA THR A 157 -0.23 6.35 6.53
C THR A 157 1.22 6.17 6.96
N LEU A 158 1.98 5.29 6.30
CA LEU A 158 3.40 5.05 6.63
C LEU A 158 4.23 6.32 6.44
N PHE A 159 4.07 7.02 5.33
CA PHE A 159 4.85 8.22 5.04
C PHE A 159 4.52 9.37 5.97
N GLN A 160 3.27 9.48 6.41
CA GLN A 160 2.90 10.43 7.45
C GLN A 160 3.50 10.06 8.81
N GLN A 161 3.49 8.77 9.19
CA GLN A 161 4.06 8.31 10.47
C GLN A 161 5.59 8.42 10.52
N LEU A 162 6.27 8.22 9.40
CA LEU A 162 7.71 8.36 9.28
C LEU A 162 8.17 9.82 9.16
N ASP A 163 7.23 10.76 9.03
CA ASP A 163 7.48 12.19 8.83
C ASP A 163 8.53 12.48 7.74
N VAL A 164 8.43 11.72 6.64
CA VAL A 164 9.43 11.74 5.55
C VAL A 164 9.59 13.14 4.93
N ALA A 165 8.52 13.93 4.92
CA ALA A 165 8.53 15.32 4.48
C ALA A 165 7.65 16.15 5.44
N PRO A 166 8.26 16.74 6.49
CA PRO A 166 7.53 17.50 7.50
C PRO A 166 6.63 18.60 6.93
N GLY A 167 5.39 18.67 7.43
CA GLY A 167 4.40 19.64 6.94
C GLY A 167 3.67 19.26 5.64
N THR A 168 3.98 18.11 5.06
CA THR A 168 3.29 17.62 3.87
C THR A 168 1.87 17.14 4.22
N ASP A 169 0.89 17.49 3.40
CA ASP A 169 -0.49 17.01 3.57
C ASP A 169 -0.57 15.49 3.35
N PHE A 170 -1.40 14.81 4.13
CA PHE A 170 -1.62 13.36 4.05
C PHE A 170 -1.92 12.88 2.62
N TYR A 171 -2.78 13.60 1.90
CA TYR A 171 -3.17 13.23 0.54
C TYR A 171 -2.09 13.47 -0.52
N ALA A 172 -1.05 14.26 -0.19
CA ALA A 172 0.10 14.44 -1.09
C ALA A 172 0.93 13.16 -1.24
N TYR A 173 0.80 12.20 -0.31
CA TYR A 173 1.41 10.88 -0.44
C TYR A 173 0.59 9.88 -1.28
N ALA A 174 -0.52 10.33 -1.88
CA ALA A 174 -1.31 9.48 -2.76
C ALA A 174 -0.47 8.97 -3.93
N THR A 175 -0.48 7.67 -4.12
CA THR A 175 0.41 6.97 -5.05
C THR A 175 -0.39 6.33 -6.16
N PRO A 176 -0.09 6.59 -7.45
CA PRO A 176 -0.68 5.85 -8.56
C PRO A 176 -0.38 4.35 -8.47
N ASN A 177 -1.27 3.51 -9.02
CA ASN A 177 -1.05 2.07 -9.09
C ASN A 177 0.29 1.74 -9.77
N GLY A 178 1.04 0.80 -9.22
CA GLY A 178 2.36 0.41 -9.69
C GLY A 178 3.48 1.42 -9.40
N SER A 179 3.18 2.57 -8.82
CA SER A 179 4.17 3.57 -8.40
C SER A 179 4.41 3.52 -6.89
N GLY A 180 5.41 4.24 -6.42
CA GLY A 180 5.74 4.23 -5.00
C GLY A 180 6.82 5.22 -4.61
N TYR A 181 7.32 5.06 -3.40
CA TYR A 181 8.32 5.91 -2.79
C TYR A 181 9.42 5.07 -2.12
N THR A 182 10.57 5.69 -1.96
CA THR A 182 11.68 5.13 -1.19
C THR A 182 11.82 5.89 0.13
N ALA A 183 12.02 5.16 1.22
CA ALA A 183 12.34 5.70 2.53
C ALA A 183 13.59 5.03 3.09
N LEU A 184 14.34 5.76 3.92
CA LEU A 184 15.50 5.26 4.65
C LEU A 184 15.13 5.09 6.13
N LEU A 185 15.42 3.92 6.71
CA LEU A 185 15.29 3.60 8.13
C LEU A 185 16.65 3.42 8.78
#